data_e6c61868dfa9f255c10abfba22918eae
#
_entry.id   e6c61868dfa9f255c10abfba22918eae
#
_cell.length_a   1.000
_cell.length_b   1.000
_cell.length_c   1.000
_cell.angle_alpha   90.00
_cell.angle_beta   90.00
_cell.angle_gamma   90.00
#
_symmetry.space_group_name_H-M   'P 1'
#
loop_
_entity.id
_entity.type
_entity.pdbx_description
1 polymer ?
#
loop_
_entity_poly.entity_id
_entity_poly.type
_entity_poly.pdbx_seq_one_letter_code
_entity_poly.pdbx_strand_id
1 'polypeptide(L)'
;MRFSALGDVAMMVPVVYSLAMTYPDVRITVLSRKFARAFFEDLAPNVYFMGADLNMEYRGVKGLNALYRRLMAKNFTAVADFHNVLRSDYLRLRFNLDRYRVAHINKDRAGRRKLTAKGKKCLKQQDSPFKKYADVLARLGYPIENNFKSLFSEEGGNLNLLPALFGPKNSFERWIGIAPFAAHEGKIYPERLMWQVVDQLLACDPQVKIFLFGKGKKEEATFEEWCAKNQRCVSVSKHLETMHQELILMSHLDVMVSMDSANMHMASLVATPVVSIWGATHPLAGFM
;
A
#
# COMPACT_ATOMS: atom_id res chain seq x y z
N MET A 1 -3.34 13.39 5.23
CA MET A 1 -3.38 13.46 3.75
C MET A 1 -2.11 12.86 3.14
N ARG A 2 -2.28 11.99 2.10
CA ARG A 2 -1.20 11.45 1.26
C ARG A 2 -1.77 11.00 -0.09
N PHE A 3 -1.12 11.34 -1.21
CA PHE A 3 -1.66 11.13 -2.55
C PHE A 3 -0.92 10.05 -3.37
N SER A 4 0.28 9.64 -2.94
CA SER A 4 1.15 8.65 -3.60
C SER A 4 2.32 8.25 -2.69
N ALA A 5 3.11 7.20 -3.00
CA ALA A 5 2.79 6.14 -3.93
C ALA A 5 1.79 5.15 -3.31
N LEU A 6 1.32 4.13 -4.08
CA LEU A 6 0.33 3.18 -3.61
C LEU A 6 0.78 2.46 -2.32
N GLY A 7 2.00 1.92 -2.29
CA GLY A 7 2.53 1.25 -1.09
C GLY A 7 2.66 2.17 0.13
N ASP A 8 3.10 3.42 -0.07
CA ASP A 8 3.14 4.40 1.02
C ASP A 8 1.73 4.75 1.56
N VAL A 9 0.70 4.73 0.71
CA VAL A 9 -0.68 4.95 1.12
C VAL A 9 -1.19 3.71 1.87
N ALA A 10 -0.87 2.51 1.41
CA ALA A 10 -1.16 1.26 2.11
C ALA A 10 -0.58 1.28 3.54
N MET A 11 0.68 1.70 3.70
CA MET A 11 1.32 1.83 5.02
C MET A 11 0.70 2.88 5.95
N MET A 12 -0.25 3.72 5.49
CA MET A 12 -1.05 4.58 6.38
C MET A 12 -2.17 3.82 7.09
N VAL A 13 -2.62 2.70 6.56
CA VAL A 13 -3.78 1.95 7.09
C VAL A 13 -3.60 1.59 8.56
N PRO A 14 -2.49 0.96 8.98
CA PRO A 14 -2.26 0.65 10.40
C PRO A 14 -2.33 1.88 11.31
N VAL A 15 -1.82 3.02 10.83
CA VAL A 15 -1.79 4.28 11.59
C VAL A 15 -3.19 4.88 11.72
N VAL A 16 -3.97 4.90 10.63
CA VAL A 16 -5.34 5.43 10.62
C VAL A 16 -6.26 4.54 11.47
N TYR A 17 -6.13 3.22 11.37
CA TYR A 17 -6.86 2.27 12.19
C TYR A 17 -6.54 2.46 13.68
N SER A 18 -5.25 2.50 14.03
CA SER A 18 -4.80 2.68 15.41
C SER A 18 -5.29 4.02 15.99
N LEU A 19 -5.26 5.09 15.18
CA LEU A 19 -5.83 6.38 15.57
C LEU A 19 -7.34 6.26 15.83
N ALA A 20 -8.07 5.59 14.95
CA ALA A 20 -9.51 5.42 15.06
C ALA A 20 -9.91 4.65 16.32
N MET A 21 -9.17 3.59 16.63
CA MET A 21 -9.43 2.75 17.81
C MET A 21 -9.03 3.45 19.12
N THR A 22 -7.93 4.22 19.11
CA THR A 22 -7.46 4.94 20.31
C THR A 22 -8.34 6.15 20.63
N TYR A 23 -8.92 6.79 19.61
CA TYR A 23 -9.73 8.01 19.74
C TYR A 23 -11.08 7.84 19.01
N PRO A 24 -12.01 7.05 19.55
CA PRO A 24 -13.29 6.74 18.87
C PRO A 24 -14.18 7.96 18.62
N ASP A 25 -14.07 8.98 19.44
CA ASP A 25 -14.83 10.24 19.30
C ASP A 25 -14.23 11.21 18.26
N VAL A 26 -13.01 10.91 17.75
CA VAL A 26 -12.37 11.74 16.74
C VAL A 26 -12.82 11.34 15.35
N ARG A 27 -13.43 12.27 14.63
CA ARG A 27 -13.81 12.06 13.22
C ARG A 27 -12.59 12.20 12.32
N ILE A 28 -12.18 11.12 11.66
CA ILE A 28 -10.99 11.06 10.83
C ILE A 28 -11.37 11.13 9.35
N THR A 29 -10.85 12.10 8.61
CA THR A 29 -11.00 12.15 7.15
C THR A 29 -9.67 11.84 6.48
N VAL A 30 -9.60 10.73 5.75
CA VAL A 30 -8.44 10.35 4.94
C VAL A 30 -8.57 10.96 3.56
N LEU A 31 -7.69 11.92 3.24
CA LEU A 31 -7.59 12.54 1.93
C LEU A 31 -6.50 11.84 1.11
N SER A 32 -6.90 11.17 0.03
CA SER A 32 -5.99 10.50 -0.91
C SER A 32 -6.54 10.51 -2.33
N ARG A 33 -5.87 9.84 -3.28
CA ARG A 33 -6.40 9.64 -4.62
C ARG A 33 -7.48 8.54 -4.59
N LYS A 34 -8.38 8.55 -5.59
CA LYS A 34 -9.56 7.66 -5.64
C LYS A 34 -9.22 6.17 -5.51
N PHE A 35 -8.07 5.73 -6.05
CA PHE A 35 -7.65 4.32 -5.97
C PHE A 35 -7.52 3.79 -4.54
N ALA A 36 -7.19 4.66 -3.58
CA ALA A 36 -6.96 4.28 -2.19
C ALA A 36 -8.25 4.01 -1.39
N ARG A 37 -9.42 4.18 -1.98
CA ARG A 37 -10.71 3.97 -1.31
C ARG A 37 -10.78 2.60 -0.64
N ALA A 38 -10.40 1.54 -1.34
CA ALA A 38 -10.44 0.17 -0.85
C ALA A 38 -9.65 -0.09 0.44
N PHE A 39 -8.70 0.79 0.79
CA PHE A 39 -7.94 0.66 2.03
C PHE A 39 -8.61 1.28 3.26
N PHE A 40 -9.54 2.22 3.05
CA PHE A 40 -10.08 3.06 4.13
C PHE A 40 -11.60 3.02 4.21
N GLU A 41 -12.28 2.49 3.19
CA GLU A 41 -13.71 2.25 3.23
C GLU A 41 -13.95 1.11 4.24
N ASP A 42 -14.84 1.33 5.18
CA ASP A 42 -15.15 0.40 6.27
C ASP A 42 -13.99 0.04 7.23
N LEU A 43 -12.90 0.82 7.21
CA LEU A 43 -11.76 0.58 8.09
C LEU A 43 -12.13 0.72 9.59
N ALA A 44 -12.94 1.73 9.93
CA ALA A 44 -13.50 1.95 11.26
C ALA A 44 -14.69 2.92 11.18
N PRO A 45 -15.65 2.90 12.16
CA PRO A 45 -16.86 3.71 12.12
C PRO A 45 -16.64 5.22 12.06
N ASN A 46 -15.52 5.71 12.60
CA ASN A 46 -15.15 7.13 12.65
C ASN A 46 -14.16 7.54 11.53
N VAL A 47 -13.86 6.65 10.57
CA VAL A 47 -12.99 6.91 9.42
C VAL A 47 -13.80 7.18 8.16
N TYR A 48 -13.50 8.28 7.50
CA TYR A 48 -14.17 8.71 6.26
C TYR A 48 -13.14 8.90 5.17
N PHE A 49 -13.40 8.36 3.98
CA PHE A 49 -12.52 8.53 2.83
C PHE A 49 -12.96 9.68 1.93
N MET A 50 -12.00 10.54 1.56
CA MET A 50 -12.19 11.58 0.56
C MET A 50 -11.19 11.41 -0.58
N GLY A 51 -11.69 10.98 -1.73
CA GLY A 51 -10.89 10.87 -2.96
C GLY A 51 -10.70 12.23 -3.64
N ALA A 52 -9.46 12.53 -4.05
CA ALA A 52 -9.14 13.73 -4.82
C ALA A 52 -8.48 13.34 -6.16
N ASP A 53 -9.02 13.87 -7.27
CA ASP A 53 -8.42 13.77 -8.58
C ASP A 53 -7.51 14.98 -8.83
N LEU A 54 -6.23 14.78 -8.59
CA LEU A 54 -5.22 15.85 -8.71
C LEU A 54 -4.75 16.09 -10.16
N ASN A 55 -5.17 15.28 -11.10
CA ASN A 55 -4.80 15.41 -12.50
C ASN A 55 -5.89 16.13 -13.33
N MET A 56 -7.14 16.03 -12.89
CA MET A 56 -8.30 16.65 -13.55
C MET A 56 -8.93 17.73 -12.66
N GLU A 57 -9.80 17.35 -11.72
CA GLU A 57 -10.62 18.24 -10.89
C GLU A 57 -9.78 19.24 -10.07
N TYR A 58 -8.67 18.78 -9.49
CA TYR A 58 -7.81 19.59 -8.61
C TYR A 58 -6.43 19.88 -9.21
N ARG A 59 -6.36 20.00 -10.54
CA ARG A 59 -5.11 20.30 -11.25
C ARG A 59 -4.64 21.73 -11.02
N GLY A 60 -3.34 21.90 -10.76
CA GLY A 60 -2.67 23.18 -10.59
C GLY A 60 -3.14 23.97 -9.36
N VAL A 61 -2.72 25.21 -9.24
CA VAL A 61 -3.00 26.06 -8.08
C VAL A 61 -4.50 26.36 -7.91
N LYS A 62 -5.21 26.61 -9.03
CA LYS A 62 -6.67 26.84 -9.00
C LYS A 62 -7.42 25.61 -8.47
N GLY A 63 -7.05 24.41 -8.93
CA GLY A 63 -7.63 23.15 -8.46
C GLY A 63 -7.31 22.89 -6.99
N LEU A 64 -6.07 23.12 -6.55
CA LEU A 64 -5.69 22.99 -5.13
C LEU A 64 -6.44 23.98 -4.24
N ASN A 65 -6.74 25.20 -4.72
CA ASN A 65 -7.58 26.16 -4.00
C ASN A 65 -9.04 25.66 -3.89
N ALA A 66 -9.58 25.05 -4.94
CA ALA A 66 -10.92 24.44 -4.89
C ALA A 66 -10.95 23.30 -3.88
N LEU A 67 -9.94 22.41 -3.89
CA LEU A 67 -9.80 21.36 -2.89
C LEU A 67 -9.70 21.94 -1.46
N TYR A 68 -8.89 22.95 -1.26
CA TYR A 68 -8.75 23.62 0.04
C TYR A 68 -10.11 24.13 0.55
N ARG A 69 -10.88 24.87 -0.27
CA ARG A 69 -12.23 25.35 0.11
C ARG A 69 -13.18 24.22 0.50
N ARG A 70 -13.13 23.10 -0.23
CA ARG A 70 -13.91 21.91 0.10
C ARG A 70 -13.49 21.27 1.42
N LEU A 71 -12.19 21.30 1.73
CA LEU A 71 -11.66 20.81 3.01
C LEU A 71 -12.06 21.73 4.17
N MET A 72 -12.03 23.05 3.99
CA MET A 72 -12.45 24.03 5.00
C MET A 72 -13.89 23.83 5.45
N ALA A 73 -14.79 23.47 4.54
CA ALA A 73 -16.19 23.21 4.86
C ALA A 73 -16.42 22.02 5.83
N LYS A 74 -15.36 21.25 6.13
CA LYS A 74 -15.41 20.12 7.08
C LYS A 74 -15.00 20.47 8.50
N ASN A 75 -14.58 21.71 8.76
CA ASN A 75 -14.23 22.23 10.09
C ASN A 75 -13.25 21.34 10.86
N PHE A 76 -12.10 21.03 10.26
CA PHE A 76 -11.06 20.23 10.92
C PHE A 76 -10.45 20.96 12.12
N THR A 77 -10.07 20.21 13.15
CA THR A 77 -9.31 20.71 14.30
C THR A 77 -7.80 20.55 14.11
N ALA A 78 -7.37 19.59 13.31
CA ALA A 78 -5.97 19.33 13.02
C ALA A 78 -5.78 18.73 11.63
N VAL A 79 -4.61 18.93 11.03
CA VAL A 79 -4.24 18.41 9.70
C VAL A 79 -2.90 17.68 9.75
N ALA A 80 -2.91 16.39 9.48
CA ALA A 80 -1.73 15.54 9.35
C ALA A 80 -1.31 15.42 7.88
N ASP A 81 -0.13 15.93 7.52
CA ASP A 81 0.47 15.74 6.19
C ASP A 81 1.50 14.62 6.22
N PHE A 82 1.11 13.45 5.76
CA PHE A 82 1.98 12.27 5.61
C PHE A 82 2.72 12.24 4.26
N HIS A 83 2.55 13.26 3.42
CA HIS A 83 3.13 13.28 2.08
C HIS A 83 4.36 14.18 1.94
N ASN A 84 4.27 15.41 2.43
CA ASN A 84 5.34 16.41 2.38
C ASN A 84 5.97 16.55 0.98
N VAL A 85 5.12 16.96 0.01
CA VAL A 85 5.47 17.30 -1.38
C VAL A 85 4.77 18.58 -1.79
N LEU A 86 5.20 19.22 -2.89
CA LEU A 86 4.69 20.55 -3.32
C LEU A 86 3.16 20.70 -3.24
N ARG A 87 2.40 19.70 -3.64
CA ARG A 87 0.92 19.76 -3.60
C ARG A 87 0.38 19.77 -2.17
N SER A 88 0.93 18.94 -1.29
CA SER A 88 0.53 18.92 0.12
C SER A 88 1.12 20.10 0.88
N ASP A 89 2.30 20.58 0.48
CA ASP A 89 2.91 21.79 1.06
C ASP A 89 2.04 23.03 0.79
N TYR A 90 1.47 23.14 -0.41
CA TYR A 90 0.52 24.18 -0.75
C TYR A 90 -0.72 24.15 0.16
N LEU A 91 -1.36 23.00 0.32
CA LEU A 91 -2.51 22.84 1.22
C LEU A 91 -2.13 23.15 2.66
N ARG A 92 -0.97 22.67 3.11
CA ARG A 92 -0.45 22.94 4.45
C ARG A 92 -0.21 24.43 4.69
N LEU A 93 0.37 25.14 3.72
CA LEU A 93 0.54 26.60 3.79
C LEU A 93 -0.82 27.29 4.01
N ARG A 94 -1.84 26.92 3.25
CA ARG A 94 -3.18 27.48 3.37
C ARG A 94 -3.78 27.23 4.76
N PHE A 95 -3.67 25.98 5.28
CA PHE A 95 -4.14 25.64 6.62
C PHE A 95 -3.37 26.41 7.71
N ASN A 96 -2.06 26.62 7.56
CA ASN A 96 -1.26 27.41 8.50
C ASN A 96 -1.68 28.89 8.51
N LEU A 97 -1.98 29.48 7.34
CA LEU A 97 -2.48 30.85 7.25
C LEU A 97 -3.80 31.03 7.99
N ASP A 98 -4.67 30.01 7.93
CA ASP A 98 -5.95 30.01 8.65
C ASP A 98 -5.83 29.44 10.08
N ARG A 99 -4.60 29.35 10.63
CA ARG A 99 -4.25 29.02 12.02
C ARG A 99 -4.69 27.61 12.47
N TYR A 100 -4.82 26.65 11.55
CA TYR A 100 -5.04 25.26 11.90
C TYR A 100 -3.80 24.62 12.54
N ARG A 101 -3.99 23.66 13.43
CA ARG A 101 -2.89 22.82 13.91
C ARG A 101 -2.45 21.87 12.79
N VAL A 102 -1.21 22.03 12.30
CA VAL A 102 -0.69 21.25 11.18
C VAL A 102 0.64 20.62 11.55
N ALA A 103 0.79 19.33 11.27
CA ALA A 103 2.07 18.63 11.33
C ALA A 103 2.32 17.83 10.05
N HIS A 104 3.58 17.64 9.70
CA HIS A 104 3.98 16.91 8.49
C HIS A 104 5.09 15.90 8.75
N ILE A 105 5.17 14.88 7.88
CA ILE A 105 6.17 13.83 7.99
C ILE A 105 7.59 14.35 7.82
N ASN A 106 8.52 13.87 8.65
CA ASN A 106 9.95 13.94 8.39
C ASN A 106 10.37 12.72 7.56
N LYS A 107 10.83 12.94 6.34
CA LYS A 107 11.25 11.86 5.42
C LYS A 107 12.64 11.31 5.69
N ASP A 108 13.36 11.87 6.65
CA ASP A 108 14.76 11.53 6.97
C ASP A 108 15.66 11.35 5.72
N ARG A 109 15.68 12.39 4.87
CA ARG A 109 16.49 12.36 3.64
C ARG A 109 17.98 12.25 3.94
N ALA A 110 18.42 12.76 5.09
CA ALA A 110 19.84 12.71 5.50
C ALA A 110 20.23 11.26 5.87
N GLY A 111 19.44 10.55 6.64
CA GLY A 111 19.64 9.14 6.97
C GLY A 111 19.67 8.25 5.72
N ARG A 112 18.70 8.46 4.81
CA ARG A 112 18.68 7.74 3.52
C ARG A 112 19.92 8.01 2.68
N ARG A 113 20.41 9.27 2.60
CA ARG A 113 21.64 9.60 1.87
C ARG A 113 22.86 8.90 2.45
N LYS A 114 22.96 8.78 3.78
CA LYS A 114 24.04 8.05 4.46
C LYS A 114 23.96 6.54 4.19
N LEU A 115 22.76 5.97 4.13
CA LEU A 115 22.55 4.55 3.84
C LEU A 115 22.95 4.19 2.39
N THR A 116 22.72 5.11 1.43
CA THR A 116 22.97 4.89 0.00
C THR A 116 24.27 5.54 -0.50
N ALA A 117 25.12 6.05 0.39
CA ALA A 117 26.39 6.73 0.02
C ALA A 117 27.33 5.81 -0.74
N LYS A 118 28.03 6.36 -1.75
CA LYS A 118 29.17 5.69 -2.39
C LYS A 118 30.37 5.76 -1.42
N GLY A 119 30.84 4.64 -0.92
CA GLY A 119 31.95 4.58 0.05
C GLY A 119 31.51 4.11 1.44
N LYS A 120 31.88 4.80 2.52
CA LYS A 120 31.45 4.43 3.89
C LYS A 120 29.93 4.58 4.05
N LYS A 121 29.21 3.49 3.92
CA LYS A 121 27.76 3.43 4.19
C LYS A 121 27.50 3.35 5.69
N CYS A 122 26.53 4.11 6.17
CA CYS A 122 26.00 3.94 7.52
C CYS A 122 24.81 2.98 7.47
N LEU A 123 25.04 1.71 7.77
CA LEU A 123 24.02 0.64 7.77
C LEU A 123 23.16 0.72 9.04
N LYS A 124 22.52 1.87 9.27
CA LYS A 124 21.58 2.07 10.38
C LYS A 124 20.15 1.91 9.90
N GLN A 125 19.37 1.09 10.60
CA GLN A 125 17.93 0.95 10.37
C GLN A 125 17.26 2.31 10.44
N GLN A 126 16.51 2.65 9.39
CA GLN A 126 15.67 3.85 9.35
C GLN A 126 14.33 3.56 10.03
N ASP A 127 13.71 4.60 10.59
CA ASP A 127 12.37 4.48 11.15
C ASP A 127 11.37 3.99 10.09
N SER A 128 10.47 3.11 10.52
CA SER A 128 9.40 2.61 9.66
C SER A 128 8.43 3.75 9.27
N PRO A 129 7.67 3.61 8.19
CA PRO A 129 6.60 4.55 7.85
C PRO A 129 5.57 4.68 8.97
N PHE A 130 5.22 3.57 9.64
CA PHE A 130 4.33 3.60 10.80
C PHE A 130 4.84 4.60 11.85
N LYS A 131 6.09 4.45 12.30
CA LYS A 131 6.68 5.35 13.30
C LYS A 131 6.69 6.80 12.82
N LYS A 132 7.10 7.05 11.57
CA LYS A 132 7.10 8.41 10.99
C LYS A 132 5.72 9.05 10.95
N TYR A 133 4.67 8.28 10.66
CA TYR A 133 3.29 8.77 10.67
C TYR A 133 2.76 8.95 12.08
N ALA A 134 3.04 8.02 12.99
CA ALA A 134 2.69 8.13 14.41
C ALA A 134 3.32 9.38 15.05
N ASP A 135 4.57 9.70 14.71
CA ASP A 135 5.25 10.94 15.16
C ASP A 135 4.52 12.21 14.69
N VAL A 136 3.91 12.19 13.49
CA VAL A 136 3.08 13.34 13.03
C VAL A 136 1.83 13.47 13.90
N LEU A 137 1.16 12.37 14.20
CA LEU A 137 -0.04 12.37 15.06
C LEU A 137 0.30 12.80 16.48
N ALA A 138 1.40 12.30 17.05
CA ALA A 138 1.85 12.68 18.39
C ALA A 138 2.10 14.20 18.51
N ARG A 139 2.70 14.83 17.48
CA ARG A 139 2.88 16.29 17.43
C ARG A 139 1.57 17.08 17.32
N LEU A 140 0.50 16.44 16.87
CA LEU A 140 -0.85 17.00 16.86
C LEU A 140 -1.63 16.72 18.16
N GLY A 141 -1.02 16.02 19.13
CA GLY A 141 -1.65 15.66 20.40
C GLY A 141 -2.44 14.33 20.36
N TYR A 142 -2.19 13.50 19.36
CA TYR A 142 -2.82 12.20 19.19
C TYR A 142 -1.77 11.05 19.12
N PRO A 143 -1.03 10.77 20.21
CA PRO A 143 -0.10 9.65 20.23
C PRO A 143 -0.85 8.31 20.10
N ILE A 144 -0.28 7.38 19.34
CA ILE A 144 -0.85 6.05 19.09
C ILE A 144 0.20 4.95 19.22
N GLU A 145 -0.27 3.76 19.58
CA GLU A 145 0.45 2.50 19.44
C GLU A 145 -0.15 1.67 18.30
N ASN A 146 0.65 0.77 17.70
CA ASN A 146 0.14 -0.09 16.63
C ASN A 146 -0.71 -1.22 17.19
N ASN A 147 -2.00 -1.18 16.92
CA ASN A 147 -2.95 -2.24 17.24
C ASN A 147 -3.64 -2.85 16.01
N PHE A 148 -3.16 -2.51 14.81
CA PHE A 148 -3.65 -3.06 13.56
C PHE A 148 -3.09 -4.46 13.31
N LYS A 149 -3.92 -5.40 12.94
CA LYS A 149 -3.54 -6.77 12.57
C LYS A 149 -3.80 -7.06 11.09
N SER A 150 -5.01 -6.82 10.63
CA SER A 150 -5.43 -7.11 9.26
C SER A 150 -6.63 -6.24 8.88
N LEU A 151 -6.84 -6.05 7.57
CA LEU A 151 -8.06 -5.45 7.01
C LEU A 151 -9.28 -6.37 7.11
N PHE A 152 -9.05 -7.69 7.18
CA PHE A 152 -10.09 -8.70 7.30
C PHE A 152 -9.98 -9.45 8.63
N SER A 153 -11.03 -10.20 8.98
CA SER A 153 -11.01 -11.15 10.08
C SER A 153 -10.00 -12.28 9.82
N GLU A 154 -9.82 -13.18 10.78
CA GLU A 154 -8.93 -14.35 10.64
C GLU A 154 -9.36 -15.28 9.50
N GLU A 155 -10.64 -15.26 9.13
CA GLU A 155 -11.18 -16.03 7.99
C GLU A 155 -10.82 -15.44 6.62
N GLY A 156 -10.24 -14.24 6.59
CA GLY A 156 -9.94 -13.49 5.36
C GLY A 156 -11.16 -12.76 4.78
N GLY A 157 -11.02 -12.25 3.57
CA GLY A 157 -12.10 -11.59 2.84
C GLY A 157 -13.08 -12.60 2.22
N ASN A 158 -14.30 -12.15 1.93
CA ASN A 158 -15.33 -13.02 1.36
C ASN A 158 -15.03 -13.41 -0.09
N LEU A 159 -14.58 -14.63 -0.31
CA LEU A 159 -14.27 -15.19 -1.66
C LEU A 159 -15.48 -15.21 -2.60
N ASN A 160 -16.72 -15.21 -2.09
CA ASN A 160 -17.91 -15.17 -2.94
C ASN A 160 -18.07 -13.85 -3.71
N LEU A 161 -17.29 -12.82 -3.36
CA LEU A 161 -17.21 -11.56 -4.10
C LEU A 161 -16.24 -11.61 -5.28
N LEU A 162 -15.54 -12.73 -5.45
CA LEU A 162 -14.63 -12.98 -6.56
C LEU A 162 -15.31 -13.87 -7.62
N PRO A 163 -14.83 -13.83 -8.89
CA PRO A 163 -15.24 -14.81 -9.89
C PRO A 163 -15.00 -16.25 -9.43
N ALA A 164 -15.86 -17.19 -9.87
CA ALA A 164 -15.81 -18.61 -9.47
C ALA A 164 -14.43 -19.28 -9.65
N LEU A 165 -13.59 -18.75 -10.55
CA LEU A 165 -12.21 -19.19 -10.75
C LEU A 165 -11.37 -19.15 -9.46
N PHE A 166 -11.69 -18.25 -8.52
CA PHE A 166 -10.90 -18.00 -7.30
C PHE A 166 -11.45 -18.68 -6.05
N GLY A 167 -12.45 -19.55 -6.14
CA GLY A 167 -12.95 -20.14 -4.92
C GLY A 167 -13.89 -21.32 -5.11
N PRO A 168 -14.19 -22.03 -4.04
CA PRO A 168 -13.56 -22.00 -2.71
C PRO A 168 -12.15 -22.62 -2.71
N LYS A 169 -11.24 -22.15 -1.83
CA LYS A 169 -9.93 -22.78 -1.60
C LYS A 169 -10.09 -24.06 -0.79
N ASN A 170 -9.58 -25.16 -1.30
CA ASN A 170 -9.56 -26.42 -0.58
C ASN A 170 -8.40 -26.48 0.42
N SER A 171 -8.55 -27.24 1.51
CA SER A 171 -7.56 -27.32 2.59
C SER A 171 -6.20 -27.87 2.16
N PHE A 172 -6.15 -28.64 1.08
CA PHE A 172 -4.91 -29.20 0.51
C PHE A 172 -4.27 -28.27 -0.53
N GLU A 173 -4.99 -27.28 -1.06
CA GLU A 173 -4.43 -26.32 -2.03
C GLU A 173 -3.42 -25.38 -1.37
N ARG A 174 -2.39 -25.02 -2.11
CA ARG A 174 -1.40 -24.01 -1.76
C ARG A 174 -1.52 -22.83 -2.74
N TRP A 175 -1.96 -21.70 -2.25
CA TRP A 175 -2.13 -20.49 -3.04
C TRP A 175 -0.95 -19.56 -2.84
N ILE A 176 -0.14 -19.38 -3.87
CA ILE A 176 1.06 -18.54 -3.84
C ILE A 176 0.84 -17.33 -4.73
N GLY A 177 0.95 -16.13 -4.16
CA GLY A 177 0.95 -14.89 -4.92
C GLY A 177 2.36 -14.58 -5.42
N ILE A 178 2.50 -14.17 -6.67
CA ILE A 178 3.77 -13.70 -7.24
C ILE A 178 3.56 -12.30 -7.81
N ALA A 179 4.28 -11.31 -7.27
CA ALA A 179 4.32 -9.93 -7.77
C ALA A 179 5.75 -9.60 -8.26
N PRO A 180 6.09 -9.99 -9.50
CA PRO A 180 7.47 -9.97 -9.99
C PRO A 180 7.95 -8.61 -10.46
N PHE A 181 7.06 -7.61 -10.50
CA PHE A 181 7.35 -6.29 -11.05
C PHE A 181 7.34 -5.19 -9.98
N ALA A 182 8.01 -4.09 -10.29
CA ALA A 182 8.02 -2.87 -9.50
C ALA A 182 8.12 -1.65 -10.42
N ALA A 183 7.75 -0.47 -9.90
CA ALA A 183 7.77 0.77 -10.68
C ALA A 183 9.16 1.19 -11.19
N HIS A 184 10.23 0.65 -10.59
CA HIS A 184 11.62 0.96 -10.96
C HIS A 184 12.34 -0.34 -11.35
N GLU A 185 12.96 -0.36 -12.53
CA GLU A 185 13.67 -1.54 -13.06
C GLU A 185 14.71 -2.10 -12.10
N GLY A 186 15.48 -1.23 -11.42
CA GLY A 186 16.47 -1.67 -10.44
C GLY A 186 15.92 -2.44 -9.24
N LYS A 187 14.62 -2.49 -9.06
CA LYS A 187 13.95 -3.30 -8.02
C LYS A 187 13.47 -4.66 -8.53
N ILE A 188 13.49 -4.88 -9.84
CA ILE A 188 12.91 -6.07 -10.47
C ILE A 188 13.95 -7.18 -10.47
N TYR A 189 13.60 -8.35 -9.94
CA TYR A 189 14.37 -9.57 -10.11
C TYR A 189 14.25 -10.02 -11.57
N PRO A 190 15.33 -10.53 -12.22
CA PRO A 190 15.28 -10.89 -13.62
C PRO A 190 14.11 -11.83 -13.94
N GLU A 191 13.26 -11.42 -14.89
CA GLU A 191 12.01 -12.11 -15.25
C GLU A 191 12.23 -13.59 -15.58
N ARG A 192 13.29 -13.91 -16.32
CA ARG A 192 13.67 -15.30 -16.64
C ARG A 192 13.95 -16.13 -15.37
N LEU A 193 14.58 -15.54 -14.36
CA LEU A 193 14.88 -16.22 -13.09
C LEU A 193 13.62 -16.35 -12.23
N MET A 194 12.74 -15.37 -12.27
CA MET A 194 11.45 -15.44 -11.56
C MET A 194 10.57 -16.54 -12.16
N TRP A 195 10.57 -16.72 -13.50
CA TRP A 195 9.90 -17.83 -14.11
C TRP A 195 10.46 -19.18 -13.63
N GLN A 196 11.78 -19.33 -13.47
CA GLN A 196 12.37 -20.53 -12.91
C GLN A 196 11.87 -20.83 -11.48
N VAL A 197 11.68 -19.79 -10.66
CA VAL A 197 11.07 -19.95 -9.33
C VAL A 197 9.63 -20.45 -9.44
N VAL A 198 8.84 -19.86 -10.32
CA VAL A 198 7.44 -20.28 -10.58
C VAL A 198 7.40 -21.74 -11.01
N ASP A 199 8.22 -22.11 -11.99
CA ASP A 199 8.28 -23.48 -12.54
C ASP A 199 8.68 -24.50 -11.46
N GLN A 200 9.68 -24.19 -10.64
CA GLN A 200 10.09 -25.04 -9.52
C GLN A 200 8.99 -25.20 -8.47
N LEU A 201 8.29 -24.13 -8.09
CA LEU A 201 7.17 -24.22 -7.16
C LEU A 201 6.06 -25.14 -7.68
N LEU A 202 5.74 -25.04 -8.97
CA LEU A 202 4.73 -25.87 -9.63
C LEU A 202 5.18 -27.33 -9.77
N ALA A 203 6.47 -27.59 -9.91
CA ALA A 203 7.03 -28.93 -9.99
C ALA A 203 7.10 -29.62 -8.62
N CYS A 204 7.37 -28.86 -7.55
CA CYS A 204 7.51 -29.41 -6.19
C CYS A 204 6.20 -29.91 -5.59
N ASP A 205 5.07 -29.27 -5.92
CA ASP A 205 3.77 -29.62 -5.33
C ASP A 205 2.65 -29.48 -6.37
N PRO A 206 1.92 -30.55 -6.71
CA PRO A 206 0.80 -30.51 -7.65
C PRO A 206 -0.40 -29.70 -7.15
N GLN A 207 -0.49 -29.41 -5.86
CA GLN A 207 -1.58 -28.62 -5.25
C GLN A 207 -1.32 -27.12 -5.27
N VAL A 208 -0.13 -26.70 -5.73
CA VAL A 208 0.21 -25.28 -5.83
C VAL A 208 -0.56 -24.62 -6.98
N LYS A 209 -1.21 -23.50 -6.67
CA LYS A 209 -1.75 -22.52 -7.63
C LYS A 209 -0.99 -21.21 -7.50
N ILE A 210 -0.58 -20.62 -8.62
CA ILE A 210 0.16 -19.36 -8.66
C ILE A 210 -0.77 -18.24 -9.14
N PHE A 211 -0.89 -17.18 -8.33
CA PHE A 211 -1.62 -15.97 -8.67
C PHE A 211 -0.64 -14.85 -8.99
N LEU A 212 -0.68 -14.32 -10.22
CA LEU A 212 0.25 -13.32 -10.74
C LEU A 212 -0.34 -11.92 -10.55
N PHE A 213 0.29 -11.11 -9.69
CA PHE A 213 -0.13 -9.77 -9.36
C PHE A 213 0.71 -8.71 -10.10
N GLY A 214 0.03 -7.86 -10.83
CA GLY A 214 0.61 -6.76 -11.61
C GLY A 214 -0.41 -6.21 -12.58
N LYS A 215 -0.16 -5.01 -13.12
CA LYS A 215 -1.09 -4.34 -14.03
C LYS A 215 -0.34 -3.47 -15.01
N GLY A 216 -0.66 -3.62 -16.28
CA GLY A 216 -0.08 -2.85 -17.37
C GLY A 216 0.36 -3.74 -18.51
N LYS A 217 0.42 -3.20 -19.71
CA LYS A 217 0.62 -3.96 -20.96
C LYS A 217 1.83 -4.92 -20.94
N LYS A 218 2.95 -4.47 -20.38
CA LYS A 218 4.17 -5.31 -20.30
C LYS A 218 3.99 -6.47 -19.33
N GLU A 219 3.46 -6.19 -18.14
CA GLU A 219 3.24 -7.18 -17.09
C GLU A 219 2.20 -8.21 -17.53
N GLU A 220 1.10 -7.74 -18.13
CA GLU A 220 0.02 -8.60 -18.65
C GLU A 220 0.50 -9.52 -19.76
N ALA A 221 1.35 -9.05 -20.68
CA ALA A 221 1.93 -9.89 -21.73
C ALA A 221 2.83 -11.02 -21.16
N THR A 222 3.65 -10.70 -20.15
CA THR A 222 4.45 -11.71 -19.44
C THR A 222 3.55 -12.72 -18.72
N PHE A 223 2.50 -12.27 -18.07
CA PHE A 223 1.56 -13.17 -17.38
C PHE A 223 0.79 -14.07 -18.34
N GLU A 224 0.41 -13.57 -19.51
CA GLU A 224 -0.20 -14.40 -20.56
C GLU A 224 0.74 -15.52 -21.02
N GLU A 225 2.02 -15.21 -21.24
CA GLU A 225 3.03 -16.20 -21.56
C GLU A 225 3.17 -17.28 -20.45
N TRP A 226 3.22 -16.87 -19.19
CA TRP A 226 3.37 -17.79 -18.06
C TRP A 226 2.13 -18.66 -17.85
N CYS A 227 0.94 -18.09 -18.00
CA CYS A 227 -0.33 -18.84 -17.93
C CYS A 227 -0.47 -19.84 -19.10
N ALA A 228 0.04 -19.50 -20.27
CA ALA A 228 0.07 -20.44 -21.41
C ALA A 228 1.01 -21.64 -21.18
N LYS A 229 2.11 -21.46 -20.44
CA LYS A 229 3.05 -22.53 -20.08
C LYS A 229 2.48 -23.47 -19.01
N ASN A 230 1.65 -22.96 -18.08
CA ASN A 230 1.06 -23.79 -17.03
C ASN A 230 -0.30 -23.26 -16.57
N GLN A 231 -1.34 -24.08 -16.68
CA GLN A 231 -2.73 -23.72 -16.33
C GLN A 231 -2.95 -23.45 -14.83
N ARG A 232 -2.01 -23.80 -13.96
CA ARG A 232 -2.06 -23.47 -12.53
C ARG A 232 -1.56 -22.05 -12.23
N CYS A 233 -1.10 -21.31 -13.25
CA CYS A 233 -0.84 -19.87 -13.17
C CYS A 233 -2.08 -19.09 -13.59
N VAL A 234 -2.47 -18.11 -12.78
CA VAL A 234 -3.63 -17.24 -13.02
C VAL A 234 -3.20 -15.78 -12.96
N SER A 235 -3.41 -15.04 -14.05
CA SER A 235 -3.23 -13.59 -14.08
C SER A 235 -4.37 -12.90 -13.35
N VAL A 236 -4.08 -12.25 -12.22
CA VAL A 236 -5.09 -11.62 -11.36
C VAL A 236 -5.77 -10.45 -12.07
N SER A 237 -5.01 -9.58 -12.73
CA SER A 237 -5.54 -8.38 -13.42
C SER A 237 -6.47 -8.70 -14.59
N LYS A 238 -6.42 -9.91 -15.13
CA LYS A 238 -7.31 -10.38 -16.20
C LYS A 238 -8.74 -10.68 -15.69
N HIS A 239 -8.88 -10.95 -14.41
CA HIS A 239 -10.13 -11.46 -13.82
C HIS A 239 -10.67 -10.56 -12.71
N LEU A 240 -9.81 -9.78 -12.03
CA LEU A 240 -10.20 -8.88 -10.95
C LEU A 240 -10.08 -7.42 -11.41
N GLU A 241 -11.17 -6.67 -11.21
CA GLU A 241 -11.26 -5.27 -11.67
C GLU A 241 -10.88 -4.27 -10.59
N THR A 242 -11.08 -4.63 -9.33
CA THR A 242 -10.95 -3.71 -8.19
C THR A 242 -9.85 -4.14 -7.23
N MET A 243 -9.22 -3.14 -6.61
CA MET A 243 -8.23 -3.39 -5.55
C MET A 243 -8.82 -4.12 -4.35
N HIS A 244 -10.12 -3.93 -4.05
CA HIS A 244 -10.79 -4.66 -2.97
C HIS A 244 -10.83 -6.17 -3.25
N GLN A 245 -11.12 -6.57 -4.49
CA GLN A 245 -11.06 -7.97 -4.91
C GLN A 245 -9.63 -8.54 -4.83
N GLU A 246 -8.62 -7.75 -5.21
CA GLU A 246 -7.21 -8.17 -5.06
C GLU A 246 -6.84 -8.40 -3.58
N LEU A 247 -7.29 -7.51 -2.67
CA LEU A 247 -7.08 -7.68 -1.23
C LEU A 247 -7.78 -8.91 -0.66
N ILE A 248 -9.03 -9.20 -1.12
CA ILE A 248 -9.73 -10.44 -0.77
C ILE A 248 -8.91 -11.65 -1.20
N LEU A 249 -8.46 -11.71 -2.45
CA LEU A 249 -7.64 -12.82 -2.93
C LEU A 249 -6.33 -12.95 -2.12
N MET A 250 -5.66 -11.81 -1.88
CA MET A 250 -4.42 -11.78 -1.09
C MET A 250 -4.61 -12.37 0.30
N SER A 251 -5.74 -12.13 0.96
CA SER A 251 -6.00 -12.64 2.32
C SER A 251 -6.14 -14.16 2.41
N HIS A 252 -6.28 -14.85 1.29
CA HIS A 252 -6.36 -16.31 1.21
C HIS A 252 -5.07 -16.96 0.69
N LEU A 253 -4.05 -16.17 0.37
CA LEU A 253 -2.75 -16.71 -0.03
C LEU A 253 -2.02 -17.31 1.18
N ASP A 254 -1.34 -18.41 0.98
CA ASP A 254 -0.42 -18.99 1.98
C ASP A 254 0.86 -18.16 2.09
N VAL A 255 1.29 -17.57 0.95
CA VAL A 255 2.44 -16.66 0.90
C VAL A 255 2.38 -15.76 -0.34
N MET A 256 2.89 -14.53 -0.19
CA MET A 256 3.14 -13.61 -1.30
C MET A 256 4.65 -13.47 -1.53
N VAL A 257 5.14 -13.78 -2.72
CA VAL A 257 6.49 -13.45 -3.17
C VAL A 257 6.44 -12.14 -3.96
N SER A 258 7.08 -11.11 -3.48
CA SER A 258 6.97 -9.78 -4.08
C SER A 258 8.28 -9.02 -4.11
N MET A 259 8.49 -8.26 -5.17
CA MET A 259 9.47 -7.17 -5.16
C MET A 259 9.11 -6.15 -4.08
N ASP A 260 10.06 -5.28 -3.70
CA ASP A 260 9.77 -4.05 -2.93
C ASP A 260 8.85 -3.14 -3.76
N SER A 261 7.56 -3.46 -3.71
CA SER A 261 6.48 -2.85 -4.49
C SER A 261 5.22 -2.64 -3.63
N ALA A 262 4.17 -2.09 -4.22
CA ALA A 262 2.90 -1.90 -3.52
C ALA A 262 2.26 -3.23 -3.08
N ASN A 263 2.41 -4.30 -3.86
CA ASN A 263 1.83 -5.61 -3.57
C ASN A 263 2.39 -6.21 -2.27
N MET A 264 3.69 -6.00 -1.98
CA MET A 264 4.30 -6.38 -0.70
C MET A 264 3.53 -5.79 0.48
N HIS A 265 3.25 -4.48 0.43
CA HIS A 265 2.53 -3.79 1.50
C HIS A 265 1.06 -4.17 1.55
N MET A 266 0.42 -4.39 0.39
CA MET A 266 -0.99 -4.81 0.32
C MET A 266 -1.19 -6.21 0.92
N ALA A 267 -0.32 -7.16 0.62
CA ALA A 267 -0.35 -8.50 1.22
C ALA A 267 -0.17 -8.42 2.76
N SER A 268 0.75 -7.58 3.24
CA SER A 268 0.93 -7.36 4.68
C SER A 268 -0.30 -6.76 5.36
N LEU A 269 -1.11 -5.94 4.66
CA LEU A 269 -2.36 -5.38 5.21
C LEU A 269 -3.45 -6.41 5.46
N VAL A 270 -3.37 -7.56 4.82
CA VAL A 270 -4.32 -8.66 4.96
C VAL A 270 -3.71 -9.86 5.69
N ALA A 271 -2.63 -9.63 6.44
CA ALA A 271 -1.89 -10.61 7.23
C ALA A 271 -1.30 -11.79 6.44
N THR A 272 -1.18 -11.69 5.12
CA THR A 272 -0.51 -12.69 4.30
C THR A 272 1.00 -12.66 4.53
N PRO A 273 1.66 -13.79 4.82
CA PRO A 273 3.11 -13.87 4.90
C PRO A 273 3.78 -13.40 3.59
N VAL A 274 4.84 -12.61 3.69
CA VAL A 274 5.52 -12.05 2.51
C VAL A 274 6.98 -12.47 2.46
N VAL A 275 7.39 -13.04 1.33
CA VAL A 275 8.78 -13.18 0.92
C VAL A 275 9.14 -11.99 0.04
N SER A 276 9.88 -11.03 0.59
CA SER A 276 10.23 -9.80 -0.13
C SER A 276 11.59 -9.88 -0.80
N ILE A 277 11.65 -9.50 -2.07
CA ILE A 277 12.89 -9.48 -2.88
C ILE A 277 13.34 -8.04 -3.07
N TRP A 278 14.60 -7.78 -2.72
CA TRP A 278 15.18 -6.45 -2.69
C TRP A 278 16.29 -6.31 -3.73
N GLY A 279 16.19 -5.28 -4.57
CA GLY A 279 17.20 -4.91 -5.56
C GLY A 279 17.86 -3.57 -5.21
N ALA A 280 17.57 -2.52 -5.98
CA ALA A 280 18.14 -1.18 -5.78
C ALA A 280 17.70 -0.47 -4.49
N THR A 281 16.80 -1.05 -3.71
CA THR A 281 16.42 -0.60 -2.36
C THR A 281 16.98 -1.56 -1.30
N HIS A 282 16.91 -1.17 -0.04
CA HIS A 282 17.45 -1.94 1.06
C HIS A 282 16.44 -2.04 2.21
N PRO A 283 16.29 -3.21 2.87
CA PRO A 283 15.40 -3.37 4.02
C PRO A 283 15.60 -2.31 5.11
N LEU A 284 16.87 -1.95 5.39
CA LEU A 284 17.20 -0.88 6.35
C LEU A 284 16.67 0.51 5.99
N ALA A 285 16.08 0.70 4.82
CA ALA A 285 15.40 1.95 4.45
C ALA A 285 14.06 2.15 5.17
N GLY A 286 13.65 1.19 6.00
CA GLY A 286 12.48 1.27 6.85
C GLY A 286 11.17 0.85 6.19
N PHE A 287 11.22 0.11 5.09
CA PHE A 287 10.02 -0.37 4.38
C PHE A 287 9.56 -1.77 4.81
N MET A 288 10.16 -2.31 5.85
CA MET A 288 9.74 -3.54 6.53
C MET A 288 9.18 -3.22 7.90
#